data_0fff436f2da82c7ca0ba9b4814ba2f9c
#
_entry.id   0fff436f2da82c7ca0ba9b4814ba2f9c
#
_cell.length_a   1.000
_cell.length_b   1.000
_cell.length_c   1.000
_cell.angle_alpha   90.00
_cell.angle_beta   90.00
_cell.angle_gamma   90.00
#
_symmetry.space_group_name_H-M   'P 1'
#
loop_
_entity.id
_entity.type
_entity.pdbx_description
1 polymer ?
#
loop_
_entity_poly.entity_id
_entity_poly.type
_entity_poly.pdbx_seq_one_letter_code
_entity_poly.pdbx_strand_id
1 'polypeptide(L)'
;MRTQMDNQIANLPGETLKSGNAAGFSLTELLIVLAVIGIVSSFAVINFFTSTRNLKLAGATRNMSTYLEKARIDSLRRHGGATVNVNSSTSYTVNIDFNGTGTATAQTISLPQGVTLSYQLPPANNVLNPDSTPTTIAYDWRGRAANTVVLTLTDSNANVGADTLVEGAAGDISVDTTVTGPVTVPGPQTNVPTTTGIKTMHY
;
A
#
# COMPACT_ATOMS: atom_id res chain seq x y z
N MET A 1 52.69 12.66 -70.66
CA MET A 1 51.65 13.54 -70.16
C MET A 1 51.35 13.13 -68.71
N ARG A 2 52.33 13.26 -67.87
CA ARG A 2 52.35 12.90 -66.44
C ARG A 2 53.29 13.86 -65.77
N THR A 3 52.83 14.96 -65.25
CA THR A 3 53.54 15.88 -64.34
C THR A 3 52.70 17.15 -64.20
N GLN A 4 51.69 17.15 -63.37
CA GLN A 4 51.04 18.37 -62.82
C GLN A 4 50.00 18.04 -61.81
N MET A 5 50.16 17.01 -60.98
CA MET A 5 49.18 16.73 -59.92
C MET A 5 49.78 16.62 -58.50
N ASP A 6 51.06 16.95 -58.31
CA ASP A 6 51.71 16.75 -57.00
C ASP A 6 52.03 18.04 -56.20
N ASN A 7 51.34 19.16 -56.49
CA ASN A 7 51.68 20.42 -55.80
C ASN A 7 50.50 21.17 -55.16
N GLN A 8 49.42 20.48 -54.78
CA GLN A 8 48.24 21.11 -54.17
C GLN A 8 47.96 20.64 -52.74
N ILE A 9 48.82 19.80 -52.13
CA ILE A 9 48.52 19.26 -50.78
C ILE A 9 49.35 19.99 -49.66
N ALA A 10 50.05 21.00 -49.98
CA ALA A 10 51.00 21.63 -49.04
C ALA A 10 50.50 22.92 -48.35
N ASN A 11 49.19 23.26 -48.40
CA ASN A 11 48.69 24.45 -47.70
C ASN A 11 47.30 24.21 -47.08
N LEU A 12 47.18 23.20 -46.19
CA LEU A 12 46.10 23.22 -45.21
C LEU A 12 46.62 23.98 -43.97
N PRO A 13 45.95 25.07 -43.55
CA PRO A 13 46.29 25.72 -42.28
C PRO A 13 46.04 24.67 -41.17
N GLY A 14 47.09 24.33 -40.43
CA GLY A 14 47.02 23.46 -39.30
C GLY A 14 46.05 24.04 -38.28
N GLU A 15 44.83 23.52 -38.25
CA GLU A 15 43.97 23.73 -37.10
C GLU A 15 44.68 23.10 -35.89
N THR A 16 45.33 23.93 -35.11
CA THR A 16 45.79 23.56 -33.78
C THR A 16 44.53 23.25 -32.98
N LEU A 17 44.27 21.95 -32.81
CA LEU A 17 43.30 21.50 -31.85
C LEU A 17 43.70 22.11 -30.49
N LYS A 18 42.97 23.18 -30.14
CA LYS A 18 43.09 23.83 -28.85
C LYS A 18 42.78 22.80 -27.80
N SER A 19 43.79 22.19 -27.26
CA SER A 19 43.68 21.28 -26.10
C SER A 19 42.99 22.08 -24.99
N GLY A 20 41.68 21.88 -24.86
CA GLY A 20 40.93 22.47 -23.78
C GLY A 20 41.57 21.95 -22.49
N ASN A 21 42.15 22.83 -21.68
CA ASN A 21 42.58 22.52 -20.35
C ASN A 21 41.38 21.88 -19.63
N ALA A 22 41.41 20.57 -19.46
CA ALA A 22 40.54 19.87 -18.51
C ALA A 22 40.93 20.35 -17.11
N ALA A 23 40.32 21.45 -16.67
CA ALA A 23 40.47 21.93 -15.33
C ALA A 23 39.92 20.84 -14.40
N GLY A 24 40.74 20.15 -13.69
CA GLY A 24 40.37 19.17 -12.65
C GLY A 24 39.59 19.92 -11.54
N PHE A 25 38.62 19.24 -10.92
CA PHE A 25 37.87 19.79 -9.79
C PHE A 25 38.80 20.06 -8.60
N SER A 26 38.64 21.21 -7.98
CA SER A 26 39.31 21.54 -6.74
C SER A 26 38.78 20.66 -5.61
N LEU A 27 39.67 20.27 -4.69
CA LEU A 27 39.30 19.48 -3.49
C LEU A 27 38.25 20.23 -2.66
N THR A 28 38.35 21.55 -2.55
CA THR A 28 37.35 22.40 -1.89
C THR A 28 35.98 22.39 -2.59
N GLU A 29 35.94 22.35 -3.90
CA GLU A 29 34.70 22.27 -4.68
C GLU A 29 33.98 20.94 -4.45
N LEU A 30 34.73 19.82 -4.42
CA LEU A 30 34.19 18.51 -4.10
C LEU A 30 33.64 18.49 -2.66
N LEU A 31 34.31 19.12 -1.70
CA LEU A 31 33.85 19.19 -0.32
C LEU A 31 32.55 19.98 -0.19
N ILE A 32 32.42 21.10 -0.89
CA ILE A 32 31.20 21.91 -0.93
C ILE A 32 30.03 21.10 -1.54
N VAL A 33 30.27 20.40 -2.66
CA VAL A 33 29.27 19.56 -3.30
C VAL A 33 28.79 18.45 -2.38
N LEU A 34 29.71 17.76 -1.67
CA LEU A 34 29.33 16.73 -0.69
C LEU A 34 28.52 17.32 0.47
N ALA A 35 28.88 18.51 0.95
CA ALA A 35 28.11 19.16 2.01
C ALA A 35 26.68 19.49 1.56
N VAL A 36 26.49 20.02 0.34
CA VAL A 36 25.17 20.33 -0.24
C VAL A 36 24.37 19.05 -0.42
N ILE A 37 24.96 17.99 -0.97
CA ILE A 37 24.30 16.69 -1.13
C ILE A 37 23.85 16.14 0.23
N GLY A 38 24.70 16.23 1.27
CA GLY A 38 24.36 15.80 2.62
C GLY A 38 23.14 16.51 3.19
N ILE A 39 23.07 17.83 3.03
CA ILE A 39 21.92 18.64 3.49
C ILE A 39 20.65 18.25 2.72
N VAL A 40 20.70 18.19 1.40
CA VAL A 40 19.54 17.82 0.57
C VAL A 40 19.05 16.40 0.86
N SER A 41 19.98 15.47 1.02
CA SER A 41 19.66 14.07 1.33
C SER A 41 18.94 13.92 2.67
N SER A 42 19.28 14.72 3.68
CA SER A 42 18.66 14.64 5.00
C SER A 42 17.15 14.96 4.96
N PHE A 43 16.71 15.88 4.13
CA PHE A 43 15.27 16.17 3.93
C PHE A 43 14.55 15.09 3.12
N ALA A 44 15.22 14.46 2.16
CA ALA A 44 14.63 13.43 1.31
C ALA A 44 14.28 12.16 2.10
N VAL A 45 15.11 11.78 3.07
CA VAL A 45 14.95 10.55 3.86
C VAL A 45 13.64 10.55 4.65
N ILE A 46 13.28 11.67 5.30
CA ILE A 46 12.06 11.77 6.13
C ILE A 46 10.81 11.53 5.28
N ASN A 47 10.72 12.18 4.12
CA ASN A 47 9.59 12.04 3.21
C ASN A 47 9.46 10.64 2.62
N PHE A 48 10.60 9.99 2.37
CA PHE A 48 10.63 8.62 1.83
C PHE A 48 10.02 7.60 2.80
N PHE A 49 10.34 7.67 4.08
CA PHE A 49 9.77 6.77 5.09
C PHE A 49 8.27 6.93 5.23
N THR A 50 7.75 8.16 5.23
CA THR A 50 6.32 8.43 5.32
C THR A 50 5.58 7.88 4.09
N SER A 51 6.10 8.11 2.90
CA SER A 51 5.51 7.58 1.65
C SER A 51 5.47 6.06 1.62
N THR A 52 6.54 5.41 2.08
CA THR A 52 6.60 3.93 2.12
C THR A 52 5.56 3.35 3.09
N ARG A 53 5.33 4.00 4.23
CA ARG A 53 4.29 3.57 5.19
C ARG A 53 2.89 3.71 4.61
N ASN A 54 2.58 4.84 3.96
CA ASN A 54 1.30 5.03 3.26
C ASN A 54 1.05 3.94 2.21
N LEU A 55 2.08 3.59 1.43
CA LEU A 55 1.97 2.53 0.42
C LEU A 55 1.72 1.16 1.05
N LYS A 56 2.37 0.86 2.19
CA LYS A 56 2.15 -0.40 2.92
C LYS A 56 0.73 -0.49 3.47
N LEU A 57 0.23 0.59 4.07
CA LEU A 57 -1.13 0.65 4.59
C LEU A 57 -2.15 0.48 3.47
N ALA A 58 -2.08 1.30 2.43
CA ALA A 58 -2.98 1.22 1.28
C ALA A 58 -2.90 -0.15 0.56
N GLY A 59 -1.71 -0.75 0.48
CA GLY A 59 -1.52 -2.09 -0.06
C GLY A 59 -2.20 -3.16 0.79
N ALA A 60 -2.06 -3.08 2.12
CA ALA A 60 -2.71 -4.01 3.06
C ALA A 60 -4.24 -3.92 2.97
N THR A 61 -4.78 -2.70 2.92
CA THR A 61 -6.22 -2.44 2.78
C THR A 61 -6.78 -3.02 1.49
N ARG A 62 -6.12 -2.78 0.37
CA ARG A 62 -6.52 -3.34 -0.93
C ARG A 62 -6.46 -4.87 -0.95
N ASN A 63 -5.40 -5.46 -0.38
CA ASN A 63 -5.29 -6.90 -0.27
C ASN A 63 -6.43 -7.49 0.56
N MET A 64 -6.73 -6.89 1.71
CA MET A 64 -7.80 -7.36 2.58
C MET A 64 -9.16 -7.26 1.90
N SER A 65 -9.49 -6.12 1.27
CA SER A 65 -10.74 -5.96 0.52
C SER A 65 -10.86 -6.98 -0.63
N THR A 66 -9.75 -7.25 -1.33
CA THR A 66 -9.70 -8.26 -2.40
C THR A 66 -9.99 -9.68 -1.85
N TYR A 67 -9.47 -10.03 -0.69
CA TYR A 67 -9.72 -11.36 -0.10
C TYR A 67 -11.13 -11.49 0.47
N LEU A 68 -11.70 -10.43 1.00
CA LEU A 68 -13.11 -10.41 1.39
C LEU A 68 -14.01 -10.62 0.18
N GLU A 69 -13.77 -9.89 -0.92
CA GLU A 69 -14.54 -10.07 -2.15
C GLU A 69 -14.33 -11.46 -2.79
N LYS A 70 -13.10 -11.99 -2.76
CA LYS A 70 -12.85 -13.38 -3.19
C LYS A 70 -13.62 -14.39 -2.35
N ALA A 71 -13.70 -14.20 -1.03
CA ALA A 71 -14.45 -15.07 -0.14
C ALA A 71 -15.95 -15.01 -0.46
N ARG A 72 -16.48 -13.81 -0.71
CA ARG A 72 -17.86 -13.61 -1.14
C ARG A 72 -18.15 -14.33 -2.47
N ILE A 73 -17.33 -14.10 -3.49
CA ILE A 73 -17.49 -14.73 -4.81
C ILE A 73 -17.36 -16.26 -4.71
N ASP A 74 -16.43 -16.75 -3.90
CA ASP A 74 -16.24 -18.19 -3.69
C ASP A 74 -17.46 -18.84 -3.03
N SER A 75 -18.08 -18.17 -2.06
CA SER A 75 -19.32 -18.67 -1.42
C SER A 75 -20.47 -18.79 -2.43
N LEU A 76 -20.61 -17.80 -3.33
CA LEU A 76 -21.58 -17.84 -4.43
C LEU A 76 -21.30 -18.98 -5.42
N ARG A 77 -20.03 -19.11 -5.84
CA ARG A 77 -19.60 -20.10 -6.84
C ARG A 77 -19.81 -21.54 -6.35
N ARG A 78 -19.47 -21.82 -5.09
CA ARG A 78 -19.57 -23.17 -4.51
C ARG A 78 -20.94 -23.47 -3.92
N HIS A 79 -21.85 -22.48 -3.84
CA HIS A 79 -23.09 -22.60 -3.05
C HIS A 79 -22.82 -23.05 -1.60
N GLY A 80 -21.70 -22.62 -1.03
CA GLY A 80 -21.22 -23.01 0.28
C GLY A 80 -20.67 -21.83 1.07
N GLY A 81 -20.34 -22.07 2.34
CA GLY A 81 -19.76 -21.05 3.18
C GLY A 81 -18.31 -20.74 2.80
N ALA A 82 -17.92 -19.46 2.88
CA ALA A 82 -16.55 -19.03 2.89
C ALA A 82 -16.30 -18.16 4.13
N THR A 83 -15.08 -18.15 4.66
CA THR A 83 -14.79 -17.40 5.88
C THR A 83 -13.48 -16.64 5.80
N VAL A 84 -13.48 -15.46 6.44
CA VAL A 84 -12.26 -14.71 6.73
C VAL A 84 -12.15 -14.57 8.24
N ASN A 85 -11.14 -15.19 8.83
CA ASN A 85 -10.91 -15.20 10.27
C ASN A 85 -9.85 -14.15 10.61
N VAL A 86 -10.20 -13.20 11.43
CA VAL A 86 -9.30 -12.18 11.97
C VAL A 86 -8.94 -12.59 13.40
N ASN A 87 -7.85 -13.33 13.54
CA ASN A 87 -7.40 -13.91 14.81
C ASN A 87 -6.15 -13.24 15.37
N SER A 88 -5.56 -12.30 14.64
CA SER A 88 -4.39 -11.55 15.09
C SER A 88 -4.43 -10.13 14.56
N SER A 89 -3.86 -9.20 15.31
CA SER A 89 -3.66 -7.81 14.87
C SER A 89 -2.69 -7.68 13.68
N THR A 90 -1.95 -8.74 13.34
CA THR A 90 -0.94 -8.73 12.28
C THR A 90 -1.19 -9.75 11.17
N SER A 91 -2.26 -10.55 11.29
CA SER A 91 -2.59 -11.56 10.28
C SER A 91 -4.06 -11.94 10.30
N TYR A 92 -4.55 -12.44 9.18
CA TYR A 92 -5.89 -13.00 9.02
C TYR A 92 -5.82 -14.27 8.16
N THR A 93 -6.79 -15.15 8.33
CA THR A 93 -6.87 -16.43 7.60
C THR A 93 -8.09 -16.43 6.71
N VAL A 94 -7.90 -16.71 5.44
CA VAL A 94 -8.96 -16.81 4.43
C VAL A 94 -9.19 -18.28 4.10
N ASN A 95 -10.43 -18.73 4.19
CA ASN A 95 -10.83 -20.10 3.88
C ASN A 95 -11.75 -20.12 2.66
N ILE A 96 -11.13 -20.29 1.49
CA ILE A 96 -11.78 -20.31 0.18
C ILE A 96 -11.14 -21.36 -0.72
N ASP A 97 -11.78 -21.67 -1.84
CA ASP A 97 -11.20 -22.53 -2.86
C ASP A 97 -10.29 -21.73 -3.81
N PHE A 98 -9.00 -21.69 -3.49
CA PHE A 98 -7.99 -21.00 -4.28
C PHE A 98 -7.72 -21.65 -5.65
N ASN A 99 -7.95 -22.95 -5.75
CA ASN A 99 -7.53 -23.75 -6.90
C ASN A 99 -8.68 -24.14 -7.85
N GLY A 100 -9.92 -23.80 -7.52
CA GLY A 100 -11.08 -24.14 -8.32
C GLY A 100 -11.49 -25.64 -8.24
N THR A 101 -11.04 -26.35 -7.20
CA THR A 101 -11.29 -27.78 -7.02
C THR A 101 -12.63 -28.07 -6.33
N GLY A 102 -13.37 -27.06 -5.88
CA GLY A 102 -14.58 -27.19 -5.11
C GLY A 102 -14.34 -27.34 -3.60
N THR A 103 -13.09 -27.46 -3.15
CA THR A 103 -12.72 -27.62 -1.75
C THR A 103 -12.06 -26.37 -1.21
N ALA A 104 -12.61 -25.80 -0.14
CA ALA A 104 -12.01 -24.66 0.54
C ALA A 104 -10.73 -25.07 1.28
N THR A 105 -9.71 -24.23 1.20
CA THR A 105 -8.46 -24.37 1.94
C THR A 105 -8.18 -23.09 2.71
N ALA A 106 -7.61 -23.23 3.91
CA ALA A 106 -7.25 -22.10 4.76
C ALA A 106 -5.87 -21.57 4.38
N GLN A 107 -5.77 -20.28 4.09
CA GLN A 107 -4.50 -19.59 3.87
C GLN A 107 -4.37 -18.42 4.82
N THR A 108 -3.28 -18.39 5.60
CA THR A 108 -2.97 -17.26 6.48
C THR A 108 -2.17 -16.21 5.74
N ILE A 109 -2.63 -14.96 5.83
CA ILE A 109 -2.04 -13.78 5.19
C ILE A 109 -1.55 -12.86 6.29
N SER A 110 -0.25 -12.56 6.27
CA SER A 110 0.38 -11.63 7.21
C SER A 110 0.30 -10.20 6.66
N LEU A 111 0.01 -9.26 7.54
CA LEU A 111 0.07 -7.85 7.22
C LEU A 111 1.52 -7.37 7.08
N PRO A 112 1.80 -6.33 6.28
CA PRO A 112 3.11 -5.73 6.22
C PRO A 112 3.57 -5.22 7.58
N GLN A 113 4.88 -5.29 7.83
CA GLN A 113 5.45 -4.78 9.07
C GLN A 113 5.09 -3.31 9.30
N GLY A 114 4.57 -3.00 10.48
CA GLY A 114 4.11 -1.68 10.88
C GLY A 114 2.63 -1.40 10.60
N VAL A 115 1.88 -2.35 10.04
CA VAL A 115 0.43 -2.27 9.90
C VAL A 115 -0.24 -3.18 10.91
N THR A 116 -1.21 -2.63 11.65
CA THR A 116 -2.01 -3.36 12.62
C THR A 116 -3.49 -3.31 12.25
N LEU A 117 -4.21 -4.37 12.59
CA LEU A 117 -5.63 -4.55 12.34
C LEU A 117 -6.39 -4.55 13.65
N SER A 118 -7.45 -3.78 13.70
CA SER A 118 -8.48 -3.83 14.74
C SER A 118 -9.85 -3.94 14.08
N TYR A 119 -10.88 -4.29 14.85
CA TYR A 119 -12.23 -4.39 14.31
C TYR A 119 -13.30 -3.92 15.29
N GLN A 120 -14.50 -3.67 14.77
CA GLN A 120 -15.68 -3.29 15.51
C GLN A 120 -16.89 -4.04 14.98
N LEU A 121 -17.74 -4.51 15.86
CA LEU A 121 -19.01 -5.18 15.53
C LEU A 121 -20.17 -4.23 15.87
N PRO A 122 -20.82 -3.61 14.87
CA PRO A 122 -22.02 -2.81 15.11
C PRO A 122 -23.18 -3.65 15.70
N PRO A 123 -24.01 -3.12 16.60
CA PRO A 123 -24.08 -1.73 17.05
C PRO A 123 -23.12 -1.38 18.19
N ALA A 124 -22.25 -2.29 18.63
CA ALA A 124 -21.28 -2.00 19.69
C ALA A 124 -20.21 -1.02 19.17
N ASN A 125 -19.93 0.00 19.98
CA ASN A 125 -18.99 1.06 19.63
C ASN A 125 -17.54 0.78 20.09
N ASN A 126 -17.27 -0.45 20.56
CA ASN A 126 -15.97 -0.82 21.09
C ASN A 126 -15.04 -1.32 19.97
N VAL A 127 -13.88 -0.70 19.85
CA VAL A 127 -12.80 -1.21 19.00
C VAL A 127 -12.16 -2.39 19.72
N LEU A 128 -12.14 -3.55 19.06
CA LEU A 128 -11.62 -4.80 19.60
C LEU A 128 -10.27 -5.14 18.98
N ASN A 129 -9.40 -5.74 19.78
CA ASN A 129 -8.11 -6.24 19.33
C ASN A 129 -8.26 -7.73 19.00
N PRO A 130 -7.98 -8.17 17.76
CA PRO A 130 -8.07 -9.57 17.36
C PRO A 130 -7.16 -10.51 18.14
N ASP A 131 -6.06 -10.03 18.70
CA ASP A 131 -5.14 -10.86 19.51
C ASP A 131 -5.79 -11.34 20.81
N SER A 132 -6.74 -10.57 21.37
CA SER A 132 -7.48 -10.92 22.59
C SER A 132 -8.90 -11.43 22.30
N THR A 133 -9.52 -10.93 21.23
CA THR A 133 -10.89 -11.29 20.85
C THR A 133 -10.92 -11.50 19.33
N PRO A 134 -10.72 -12.74 18.85
CA PRO A 134 -10.81 -13.07 17.44
C PRO A 134 -12.23 -12.86 16.88
N THR A 135 -12.33 -12.58 15.58
CA THR A 135 -13.62 -12.52 14.88
C THR A 135 -13.58 -13.26 13.55
N THR A 136 -14.75 -13.68 13.11
CA THR A 136 -14.93 -14.38 11.83
C THR A 136 -15.99 -13.69 11.00
N ILE A 137 -15.62 -13.33 9.77
CA ILE A 137 -16.53 -12.87 8.74
C ILE A 137 -16.91 -14.09 7.92
N ALA A 138 -18.16 -14.52 8.03
CA ALA A 138 -18.68 -15.69 7.33
C ALA A 138 -19.67 -15.28 6.26
N TYR A 139 -19.47 -15.77 5.04
CA TYR A 139 -20.39 -15.58 3.93
C TYR A 139 -21.28 -16.81 3.74
N ASP A 140 -22.58 -16.57 3.57
CA ASP A 140 -23.53 -17.61 3.20
C ASP A 140 -23.43 -17.95 1.69
N TRP A 141 -24.15 -18.97 1.26
CA TRP A 141 -24.20 -19.42 -0.14
C TRP A 141 -24.76 -18.34 -1.12
N ARG A 142 -25.35 -17.27 -0.60
CA ARG A 142 -25.82 -16.11 -1.35
C ARG A 142 -24.82 -14.95 -1.36
N GLY A 143 -23.64 -15.13 -0.80
CA GLY A 143 -22.61 -14.11 -0.68
C GLY A 143 -22.95 -13.00 0.32
N ARG A 144 -23.82 -13.27 1.30
CA ARG A 144 -24.13 -12.30 2.36
C ARG A 144 -23.29 -12.60 3.59
N ALA A 145 -22.79 -11.54 4.19
CA ALA A 145 -22.07 -11.69 5.45
C ALA A 145 -23.05 -11.93 6.62
N ALA A 146 -22.66 -12.80 7.54
CA ALA A 146 -23.47 -13.10 8.72
C ALA A 146 -23.62 -11.89 9.65
N ASN A 147 -22.60 -11.01 9.68
CA ASN A 147 -22.58 -9.82 10.52
C ASN A 147 -21.96 -8.64 9.76
N THR A 148 -22.36 -7.44 10.10
CA THR A 148 -21.61 -6.24 9.70
C THR A 148 -20.35 -6.13 10.55
N VAL A 149 -19.20 -5.96 9.93
CA VAL A 149 -17.91 -5.78 10.59
C VAL A 149 -17.21 -4.55 10.05
N VAL A 150 -16.70 -3.72 10.94
CA VAL A 150 -15.83 -2.59 10.57
C VAL A 150 -14.40 -2.99 10.90
N LEU A 151 -13.57 -3.08 9.89
CA LEU A 151 -12.14 -3.40 10.01
C LEU A 151 -11.33 -2.12 9.87
N THR A 152 -10.43 -1.87 10.80
CA THR A 152 -9.57 -0.69 10.75
C THR A 152 -8.11 -1.12 10.71
N LEU A 153 -7.42 -0.75 9.62
CA LEU A 153 -5.99 -0.94 9.47
C LEU A 153 -5.29 0.37 9.82
N THR A 154 -4.29 0.29 10.69
CA THR A 154 -3.57 1.47 11.20
C THR A 154 -2.07 1.25 11.10
N ASP A 155 -1.32 2.30 10.79
CA ASP A 155 0.13 2.27 10.96
C ASP A 155 0.47 2.28 12.46
N SER A 156 1.28 1.33 12.91
CA SER A 156 1.68 1.18 14.32
C SER A 156 2.37 2.41 14.92
N ASN A 157 2.87 3.31 14.09
CA ASN A 157 3.50 4.55 14.52
C ASN A 157 2.54 5.77 14.52
N ALA A 158 1.25 5.56 14.24
CA ALA A 158 0.20 6.60 14.24
C ALA A 158 0.50 7.84 13.37
N ASN A 159 1.49 7.78 12.48
CA ASN A 159 1.92 8.92 11.65
C ASN A 159 1.21 8.99 10.28
N VAL A 160 0.47 7.95 9.95
CA VAL A 160 -0.15 7.80 8.63
C VAL A 160 -1.55 7.33 8.87
N GLY A 161 -2.52 8.02 8.77
CA GLY A 161 -3.93 7.69 8.84
C GLY A 161 -4.35 6.24 9.15
N ALA A 162 -5.63 6.00 9.20
CA ALA A 162 -6.20 4.66 9.30
C ALA A 162 -7.13 4.43 8.09
N ASP A 163 -7.04 3.27 7.50
CA ASP A 163 -7.97 2.83 6.46
C ASP A 163 -9.07 1.99 7.11
N THR A 164 -10.32 2.27 6.79
CA THR A 164 -11.47 1.55 7.33
C THR A 164 -12.18 0.79 6.21
N LEU A 165 -12.39 -0.51 6.42
CA LEU A 165 -13.23 -1.34 5.58
C LEU A 165 -14.52 -1.67 6.32
N VAL A 166 -15.65 -1.45 5.69
CA VAL A 166 -16.97 -1.84 6.23
C VAL A 166 -17.49 -3.00 5.40
N GLU A 167 -17.67 -4.14 6.04
CA GLU A 167 -18.34 -5.30 5.49
C GLU A 167 -19.82 -5.23 5.86
N GLY A 168 -20.68 -4.97 4.90
CA GLY A 168 -22.12 -4.89 5.10
C GLY A 168 -22.78 -6.26 5.19
N ALA A 169 -23.95 -6.35 5.84
CA ALA A 169 -24.71 -7.60 5.92
C ALA A 169 -25.18 -8.13 4.54
N ALA A 170 -25.22 -7.28 3.53
CA ALA A 170 -25.48 -7.69 2.14
C ALA A 170 -24.24 -8.30 1.45
N GLY A 171 -23.08 -8.29 2.11
CA GLY A 171 -21.79 -8.71 1.57
C GLY A 171 -21.10 -7.65 0.71
N ASP A 172 -21.57 -6.41 0.77
CA ASP A 172 -20.95 -5.27 0.12
C ASP A 172 -19.78 -4.74 0.96
N ILE A 173 -18.67 -4.45 0.31
CA ILE A 173 -17.45 -3.95 0.94
C ILE A 173 -17.28 -2.49 0.56
N SER A 174 -17.22 -1.61 1.56
CA SER A 174 -16.87 -0.21 1.37
C SER A 174 -15.52 0.08 2.03
N VAL A 175 -14.69 0.87 1.35
CA VAL A 175 -13.35 1.26 1.81
C VAL A 175 -13.31 2.77 1.96
N ASP A 176 -12.96 3.24 3.15
CA ASP A 176 -12.63 4.64 3.41
C ASP A 176 -11.12 4.77 3.68
N THR A 177 -10.44 5.48 2.80
CA THR A 177 -9.01 5.79 2.93
C THR A 177 -8.86 7.25 3.33
N THR A 178 -8.94 7.54 4.62
CA THR A 178 -8.65 8.86 5.15
C THR A 178 -7.15 9.04 5.33
N VAL A 179 -6.51 9.63 4.34
CA VAL A 179 -5.14 10.13 4.49
C VAL A 179 -5.20 11.47 5.23
N THR A 180 -5.31 11.45 6.53
CA THR A 180 -5.19 12.68 7.35
C THR A 180 -4.41 12.36 8.59
N GLY A 181 -3.24 12.98 8.70
CA GLY A 181 -2.41 13.23 9.87
C GLY A 181 -2.55 12.33 11.12
N PRO A 182 -1.87 12.59 12.22
CA PRO A 182 -1.85 11.67 13.35
C PRO A 182 -3.27 11.35 13.80
N VAL A 183 -3.71 10.12 13.54
CA VAL A 183 -5.01 9.64 13.98
C VAL A 183 -4.91 9.46 15.49
N THR A 184 -5.50 10.37 16.21
CA THR A 184 -6.06 10.03 17.53
C THR A 184 -6.96 8.80 17.26
N VAL A 185 -6.61 7.68 17.86
CA VAL A 185 -7.48 6.48 17.87
C VAL A 185 -8.91 6.99 18.06
N PRO A 186 -9.84 6.78 17.12
CA PRO A 186 -11.18 7.29 17.30
C PRO A 186 -11.68 6.72 18.61
N GLY A 187 -11.95 7.59 19.57
CA GLY A 187 -12.77 7.20 20.72
C GLY A 187 -14.05 6.55 20.20
N PRO A 188 -14.82 5.85 21.03
CA PRO A 188 -15.98 5.10 20.58
C PRO A 188 -16.81 5.95 19.63
N GLN A 189 -16.79 5.58 18.35
CA GLN A 189 -17.51 6.30 17.30
C GLN A 189 -19.00 6.09 17.55
N THR A 190 -19.66 7.11 18.03
CA THR A 190 -21.12 7.11 18.25
C THR A 190 -21.93 7.21 16.96
N ASN A 191 -21.26 7.28 15.80
CA ASN A 191 -21.91 7.36 14.50
C ASN A 191 -21.27 6.35 13.54
N VAL A 192 -22.08 5.42 13.04
CA VAL A 192 -21.87 4.82 11.73
C VAL A 192 -21.55 5.96 10.77
N PRO A 193 -20.45 5.92 10.00
CA PRO A 193 -20.13 7.04 9.12
C PRO A 193 -21.35 7.31 8.24
N THR A 194 -21.97 8.46 8.48
CA THR A 194 -22.94 9.02 7.55
C THR A 194 -22.18 9.23 6.24
N THR A 195 -22.72 8.78 5.17
CA THR A 195 -22.27 8.63 3.78
C THR A 195 -21.51 9.81 3.14
N THR A 196 -20.91 10.71 3.90
CA THR A 196 -20.20 11.88 3.39
C THR A 196 -18.69 11.60 3.42
N GLY A 197 -18.20 10.96 2.37
CA GLY A 197 -16.77 10.66 2.20
C GLY A 197 -16.43 9.22 1.80
N ILE A 198 -17.39 8.30 1.86
CA ILE A 198 -17.17 6.91 1.44
C ILE A 198 -17.08 6.87 -0.09
N LYS A 199 -15.90 6.65 -0.61
CA LYS A 199 -15.76 6.21 -2.01
C LYS A 199 -16.15 4.75 -2.07
N THR A 200 -17.41 4.48 -2.39
CA THR A 200 -17.87 3.14 -2.73
C THR A 200 -17.19 2.72 -4.02
N MET A 201 -16.20 1.83 -3.95
CA MET A 201 -15.75 1.12 -5.14
C MET A 201 -16.72 -0.04 -5.33
N HIS A 202 -17.64 0.11 -6.30
CA HIS A 202 -18.39 -1.02 -6.82
C HIS A 202 -17.49 -1.76 -7.80
N TYR A 203 -17.22 -3.02 -7.53
CA TYR A 203 -16.63 -3.97 -8.46
C TYR A 203 -17.72 -4.83 -9.09
#